data_deb63f6e9370c2e4a2ce786c4f94be0a
#
_entry.id   deb63f6e9370c2e4a2ce786c4f94be0a
#
_cell.length_a   1.000
_cell.length_b   1.000
_cell.length_c   1.000
_cell.angle_alpha   90.00
_cell.angle_beta   90.00
_cell.angle_gamma   90.00
#
_symmetry.space_group_name_H-M   'P 1'
#
loop_
_entity.id
_entity.type
_entity.pdbx_description
1 polymer ?
#
loop_
_entity_poly.entity_id
_entity_poly.type
_entity_poly.pdbx_seq_one_letter_code
_entity_poly.pdbx_strand_id
1 'polypeptide(L)' 'MYSMKEACTLTNMTYENLKFYCNEGLVPNVKRDSRNYRVFDEHDIKWIQSLNCLKRCGMS' A
#
# COMPACT_ATOMS: atom_id res chain seq x y z
N MET A 1 7.82 0.21 10.99
CA MET A 1 7.51 0.78 9.69
C MET A 1 7.99 -0.10 8.57
N TYR A 2 7.28 -0.12 7.48
CA TYR A 2 7.59 -0.98 6.35
C TYR A 2 7.95 -0.13 5.15
N SER A 3 8.93 -0.59 4.39
CA SER A 3 9.30 0.08 3.15
C SER A 3 8.30 -0.27 2.06
N MET A 4 8.43 0.41 0.92
CA MET A 4 7.58 0.12 -0.23
C MET A 4 7.68 -1.35 -0.64
N LYS A 5 8.89 -1.88 -0.66
CA LYS A 5 9.11 -3.26 -1.04
C LYS A 5 8.45 -4.22 -0.05
N GLU A 6 8.61 -3.94 1.24
CA GLU A 6 8.00 -4.77 2.27
C GLU A 6 6.48 -4.70 2.21
N ALA A 7 5.95 -3.51 1.96
CA ALA A 7 4.51 -3.34 1.83
C ALA A 7 3.97 -4.14 0.66
N CYS A 8 4.67 -4.16 -0.46
CA CYS A 8 4.27 -4.96 -1.60
C CYS A 8 4.18 -6.44 -1.22
N THR A 9 5.18 -6.92 -0.52
CA THR A 9 5.21 -8.32 -0.10
C THR A 9 4.07 -8.63 0.85
N LEU A 10 3.86 -7.76 1.83
CA LEU A 10 2.85 -7.99 2.85
C LEU A 10 1.43 -7.89 2.29
N THR A 11 1.24 -7.08 1.28
CA THR A 11 -0.07 -6.89 0.68
C THR A 11 -0.27 -7.75 -0.56
N ASN A 12 0.75 -8.50 -0.94
CA ASN A 12 0.69 -9.36 -2.12
C ASN A 12 0.37 -8.57 -3.39
N MET A 13 0.97 -7.40 -3.49
CA MET A 13 0.76 -6.52 -4.64
C MET A 13 2.08 -6.28 -5.36
N THR A 14 1.99 -5.95 -6.63
CA THR A 14 3.17 -5.54 -7.37
C THR A 14 3.53 -4.11 -6.99
N TYR A 15 4.78 -3.76 -7.24
CA TYR A 15 5.25 -2.41 -6.98
C TYR A 15 4.41 -1.38 -7.73
N GLU A 16 4.12 -1.66 -8.99
CA GLU A 16 3.35 -0.72 -9.80
C GLU A 16 1.94 -0.54 -9.30
N ASN A 17 1.31 -1.61 -8.85
CA ASN A 17 -0.04 -1.51 -8.30
C ASN A 17 -0.06 -0.67 -7.04
N LEU A 18 0.88 -0.93 -6.13
CA LEU A 18 0.93 -0.18 -4.89
C LEU A 18 1.27 1.28 -5.15
N LYS A 19 2.18 1.52 -6.07
CA LYS A 19 2.53 2.89 -6.47
C LYS A 19 1.29 3.61 -7.01
N PHE A 20 0.51 2.92 -7.82
CA PHE A 20 -0.72 3.49 -8.37
C PHE A 20 -1.68 3.87 -7.24
N TYR A 21 -1.85 2.98 -6.28
CA TYR A 21 -2.74 3.27 -5.15
C TYR A 21 -2.29 4.51 -4.39
N CYS A 22 -0.98 4.64 -4.19
CA CYS A 22 -0.44 5.81 -3.49
C CYS A 22 -0.65 7.08 -4.29
N ASN A 23 -0.44 7.00 -5.61
CA ASN A 23 -0.57 8.17 -6.46
C ASN A 23 -2.01 8.64 -6.59
N GLU A 24 -2.95 7.70 -6.52
CA GLU A 24 -4.36 8.05 -6.61
C GLU A 24 -4.95 8.53 -5.29
N GLY A 25 -4.15 8.55 -4.25
CA GLY A 25 -4.62 8.98 -2.95
C GLY A 25 -5.45 7.94 -2.23
N LEU A 26 -5.38 6.70 -2.67
CA LEU A 26 -6.16 5.63 -2.04
C LEU A 26 -5.58 5.20 -0.70
N VAL A 27 -4.34 5.57 -0.43
CA VAL A 27 -3.67 5.29 0.83
C VAL A 27 -3.30 6.63 1.45
N PRO A 28 -4.22 7.25 2.19
CA PRO A 28 -4.05 8.64 2.62
C PRO A 28 -2.99 8.85 3.69
N ASN A 29 -2.61 7.79 4.40
CA ASN A 29 -1.70 7.94 5.53
C ASN A 29 -0.26 7.58 5.21
N VAL A 30 0.07 7.45 3.95
CA VAL A 30 1.45 7.13 3.54
C VAL A 30 2.39 8.24 4.02
N LYS A 31 3.46 7.82 4.67
CA LYS A 31 4.45 8.74 5.18
C LYS A 31 5.74 8.60 4.39
N ARG A 32 6.65 9.51 4.63
CA ARG A 32 7.97 9.44 4.00
C ARG A 32 9.04 9.56 5.07
N ASP A 33 10.12 8.83 4.88
CA ASP A 33 11.22 8.90 5.82
C ASP A 33 12.14 10.07 5.48
N SER A 34 13.27 10.14 6.17
CA SER A 34 14.21 11.25 5.96
C SER A 34 14.80 11.26 4.56
N ARG A 35 14.75 10.13 3.88
CA ARG A 35 15.24 10.03 2.50
C ARG A 35 14.14 10.22 1.48
N ASN A 36 12.96 10.60 1.95
CA ASN A 36 11.80 10.81 1.08
C ASN A 36 11.28 9.53 0.43
N TYR A 37 11.56 8.38 1.02
CA TYR A 37 10.98 7.12 0.57
C TYR A 37 9.66 6.90 1.29
N ARG A 38 8.71 6.32 0.58
CA ARG A 38 7.43 5.97 1.19
C ARG A 38 7.63 4.90 2.24
N VAL A 39 7.02 5.12 3.41
CA VAL A 39 7.01 4.12 4.48
C VAL A 39 5.58 3.92 4.94
N PHE A 40 5.30 2.72 5.40
CA PHE A 40 3.96 2.32 5.78
C PHE A 40 3.98 1.76 7.19
N ASP A 41 2.94 2.01 7.96
CA ASP A 41 2.81 1.37 9.25
C ASP A 41 1.82 0.21 9.14
N GLU A 42 1.59 -0.46 10.26
CA GLU A 42 0.71 -1.61 10.27
C GLU A 42 -0.70 -1.24 9.82
N HIS A 43 -1.15 -0.08 10.20
CA HIS A 43 -2.47 0.39 9.84
C HIS A 43 -2.58 0.58 8.33
N ASP A 44 -1.54 1.13 7.72
CA ASP A 44 -1.52 1.31 6.27
C ASP A 44 -1.54 -0.04 5.56
N ILE A 45 -0.79 -1.00 6.08
CA ILE A 45 -0.76 -2.33 5.48
C ILE A 45 -2.16 -2.96 5.50
N LYS A 46 -2.83 -2.87 6.63
CA LYS A 46 -4.19 -3.41 6.74
C LYS A 46 -5.15 -2.71 5.80
N TRP A 47 -5.00 -1.40 5.66
CA TRP A 47 -5.84 -0.63 4.76
C TRP A 47 -5.67 -1.08 3.32
N ILE A 48 -4.43 -1.25 2.90
CA ILE A 48 -4.12 -1.68 1.54
C ILE A 48 -4.64 -3.10 1.31
N GLN A 49 -4.46 -3.97 2.29
CA GLN A 49 -4.97 -5.33 2.18
C GLN A 49 -6.48 -5.34 2.01
N SER A 50 -7.17 -4.46 2.70
CA SER A 50 -8.61 -4.34 2.59
C SER A 50 -9.01 -3.90 1.19
N LEU A 51 -8.32 -2.91 0.64
CA LEU A 51 -8.59 -2.46 -0.73
C LEU A 51 -8.35 -3.57 -1.73
N ASN A 52 -7.26 -4.29 -1.56
CA ASN A 52 -6.92 -5.38 -2.46
C ASN A 52 -7.96 -6.51 -2.38
N CYS A 53 -8.43 -6.80 -1.18
CA CYS A 53 -9.44 -7.82 -0.99
C CYS A 53 -10.75 -7.44 -1.66
N LEU A 54 -11.17 -6.19 -1.52
CA LEU A 54 -12.38 -5.73 -2.17
C LEU A 54 -12.28 -5.86 -3.68
N LYS A 55 -11.13 -5.51 -4.23
CA LYS A 55 -10.92 -5.60 -5.65
C LYS A 55 -11.03 -7.04 -6.13
N ARG A 56 -10.49 -7.97 -5.35
CA ARG A 56 -10.50 -9.37 -5.75
C ARG A 56 -11.85 -10.04 -5.53
N CYS A 57 -12.54 -9.68 -4.47
CA CYS A 57 -13.77 -10.35 -4.09
C CYS A 57 -15.00 -9.67 -4.66
N GLY A 58 -14.98 -8.36 -4.72
CA GLY A 58 -16.14 -7.62 -5.13
C GLY A 58 -16.26 -7.45 -6.60
N MET A 59 -15.21 -7.69 -7.30
CA MET A 59 -15.26 -7.48 -8.68
C MET A 59 -15.34 -8.70 -9.38
N SER A 60 -16.29 -9.02 -9.72
CA SER A 60 -16.31 -10.16 -10.57
C SER A 60 -15.83 -9.79 -11.91
#